data_a380a93bea0d19f70fa7235f16b4ae76
#
_entry.id   a380a93bea0d19f70fa7235f16b4ae76
#
_cell.length_a   1.000
_cell.length_b   1.000
_cell.length_c   1.000
_cell.angle_alpha   90.00
_cell.angle_beta   90.00
_cell.angle_gamma   90.00
#
_symmetry.space_group_name_H-M   'P 1'
#
loop_
_entity.id
_entity.type
_entity.pdbx_description
1 polymer ?
#
loop_
_entity_poly.entity_id
_entity_poly.type
_entity_poly.pdbx_seq_one_letter_code
_entity_poly.pdbx_strand_id
1 'polypeptide(L)'
;MIDAVRTDVTDRVGSELFCSDWLEIPLERELAFQSATLLTEADLGFAPANDNPFGSELVSGFLLLSLLVHFHKKHGATPAPNLYALNYGVDRVRFLAPVIAGQRVRCRAVLTALEPRADGSWRCTTRNTLEVAGVERPAMVADWITYFAPRPGPTEAGR
;
A
#
# COMPACT_ATOMS: atom_id res chain seq x y z
N MET A 1 11.58 23.20 15.61
CA MET A 1 11.98 22.14 14.65
C MET A 1 10.79 21.28 14.17
N ILE A 2 9.71 21.15 14.94
CA ILE A 2 8.45 20.48 14.52
C ILE A 2 7.69 21.33 13.49
N ASP A 3 7.77 22.65 13.56
CA ASP A 3 7.03 23.55 12.67
C ASP A 3 7.56 23.59 11.22
N ALA A 4 8.86 23.39 10.99
CA ALA A 4 9.43 23.41 9.63
C ALA A 4 9.01 22.18 8.79
N VAL A 5 8.82 21.03 9.44
CA VAL A 5 8.29 19.83 8.75
C VAL A 5 6.79 19.98 8.47
N ARG A 6 6.07 20.76 9.31
CA ARG A 6 4.62 20.99 9.15
C ARG A 6 4.28 21.77 7.89
N THR A 7 5.04 22.83 7.58
CA THR A 7 4.72 23.71 6.44
C THR A 7 5.00 23.03 5.11
N ASP A 8 6.12 22.32 5.01
CA ASP A 8 6.54 21.68 3.74
C ASP A 8 5.63 20.52 3.30
N VAL A 9 5.09 19.73 4.24
CA VAL A 9 4.25 18.56 3.90
C VAL A 9 2.78 18.94 3.71
N THR A 10 2.28 19.93 4.45
CA THR A 10 0.89 20.41 4.29
C THR A 10 0.68 21.06 2.92
N ASP A 11 1.69 21.79 2.42
CA ASP A 11 1.66 22.41 1.10
C ASP A 11 1.70 21.39 -0.05
N ARG A 12 2.00 20.12 0.25
CA ARG A 12 2.00 19.02 -0.72
C ARG A 12 0.66 18.30 -0.86
N VAL A 13 -0.38 18.69 -0.11
CA VAL A 13 -1.72 18.12 -0.31
C VAL A 13 -2.20 18.43 -1.72
N GLY A 14 -2.63 17.40 -2.43
CA GLY A 14 -3.00 17.42 -3.84
C GLY A 14 -1.85 17.11 -4.81
N SER A 15 -0.59 17.00 -4.33
CA SER A 15 0.56 16.68 -5.18
C SER A 15 0.94 15.20 -5.15
N GLU A 16 1.61 14.76 -6.20
CA GLU A 16 2.22 13.44 -6.27
C GLU A 16 3.38 13.34 -5.27
N LEU A 17 3.33 12.31 -4.42
CA LEU A 17 4.41 12.00 -3.49
C LEU A 17 5.53 11.23 -4.18
N PHE A 18 5.15 10.24 -4.97
CA PHE A 18 6.08 9.45 -5.78
C PHE A 18 5.34 8.70 -6.89
N CYS A 19 6.11 8.33 -7.92
CA CYS A 19 5.83 7.25 -8.85
C CYS A 19 6.97 6.24 -8.69
N SER A 20 6.65 5.01 -8.29
CA SER A 20 7.66 3.99 -8.00
C SER A 20 8.32 3.45 -9.26
N ASP A 21 9.44 2.74 -9.09
CA ASP A 21 9.95 1.82 -10.10
C ASP A 21 8.96 0.68 -10.36
N TRP A 22 9.14 0.01 -11.51
CA TRP A 22 8.40 -1.19 -11.85
C TRP A 22 8.85 -2.36 -10.99
N LEU A 23 7.88 -3.09 -10.42
CA LEU A 23 8.08 -4.31 -9.64
C LEU A 23 7.42 -5.49 -10.38
N GLU A 24 8.18 -6.52 -10.68
CA GLU A 24 7.63 -7.78 -11.16
C GLU A 24 6.98 -8.56 -10.03
N ILE A 25 5.84 -9.18 -10.33
CA ILE A 25 5.12 -10.05 -9.40
C ILE A 25 5.30 -11.50 -9.88
N PRO A 26 6.33 -12.22 -9.43
CA PRO A 26 6.53 -13.61 -9.79
C PRO A 26 5.49 -14.52 -9.12
N LEU A 27 5.20 -15.68 -9.72
CA LEU A 27 4.22 -16.65 -9.23
C LEU A 27 4.51 -17.08 -7.77
N GLU A 28 5.78 -17.24 -7.43
CA GLU A 28 6.22 -17.62 -6.09
C GLU A 28 5.76 -16.64 -5.01
N ARG A 29 5.61 -15.36 -5.36
CA ARG A 29 5.09 -14.34 -4.43
C ARG A 29 3.60 -14.53 -4.16
N GLU A 30 2.83 -14.86 -5.18
CA GLU A 30 1.41 -15.18 -5.03
C GLU A 30 1.23 -16.45 -4.20
N LEU A 31 1.99 -17.52 -4.49
CA LEU A 31 1.93 -18.77 -3.72
C LEU A 31 2.31 -18.56 -2.25
N ALA A 32 3.32 -17.73 -1.98
CA ALA A 32 3.70 -17.39 -0.62
C ALA A 32 2.59 -16.60 0.11
N PHE A 33 1.90 -15.69 -0.59
CA PHE A 33 0.77 -14.95 -0.05
C PHE A 33 -0.41 -15.86 0.28
N GLN A 34 -0.77 -16.77 -0.63
CA GLN A 34 -1.82 -17.77 -0.41
C GLN A 34 -1.49 -18.63 0.82
N SER A 35 -0.27 -19.13 0.92
CA SER A 35 0.18 -19.89 2.10
C SER A 35 0.08 -19.08 3.39
N ALA A 36 0.50 -17.81 3.37
CA ALA A 36 0.46 -16.94 4.54
C ALA A 36 -0.97 -16.58 4.98
N THR A 37 -1.93 -16.61 4.07
CA THR A 37 -3.35 -16.34 4.33
C THR A 37 -4.18 -17.61 4.49
N LEU A 38 -3.54 -18.77 4.56
CA LEU A 38 -4.15 -20.09 4.74
C LEU A 38 -5.14 -20.45 3.60
N LEU A 39 -4.97 -19.85 2.43
CA LEU A 39 -5.77 -20.19 1.26
C LEU A 39 -5.24 -21.49 0.63
N THR A 40 -6.15 -22.43 0.39
CA THR A 40 -5.87 -23.66 -0.35
C THR A 40 -6.52 -23.58 -1.73
N GLU A 41 -6.11 -24.45 -2.65
CA GLU A 41 -6.76 -24.57 -3.96
C GLU A 41 -8.26 -24.82 -3.84
N ALA A 42 -8.70 -25.58 -2.81
CA ALA A 42 -10.09 -25.84 -2.54
C ALA A 42 -10.85 -24.59 -2.09
N ASP A 43 -10.21 -23.71 -1.31
CA ASP A 43 -10.82 -22.46 -0.81
C ASP A 43 -10.98 -21.42 -1.92
N LEU A 44 -10.09 -21.42 -2.89
CA LEU A 44 -10.14 -20.48 -4.01
C LEU A 44 -11.32 -20.72 -4.94
N GLY A 45 -12.03 -21.85 -4.76
CA GLY A 45 -13.22 -22.18 -5.56
C GLY A 45 -12.93 -22.23 -7.06
N PHE A 46 -11.67 -22.30 -7.43
CA PHE A 46 -11.28 -22.47 -8.81
C PHE A 46 -11.67 -23.90 -9.20
N ALA A 47 -12.78 -24.02 -9.90
CA ALA A 47 -13.04 -25.15 -10.76
C ALA A 47 -11.75 -25.45 -11.56
N PRO A 48 -11.53 -26.71 -11.97
CA PRO A 48 -10.34 -27.08 -12.71
C PRO A 48 -10.00 -26.03 -13.77
N ALA A 49 -8.73 -25.85 -14.08
CA ALA A 49 -8.12 -24.78 -14.87
C ALA A 49 -8.89 -24.32 -16.15
N ASN A 50 -9.87 -25.07 -16.56
CA ASN A 50 -10.72 -24.80 -17.71
C ASN A 50 -11.82 -23.74 -17.47
N ASP A 51 -12.15 -23.40 -16.22
CA ASP A 51 -13.25 -22.46 -15.89
C ASP A 51 -12.75 -21.12 -15.34
N ASN A 52 -11.46 -20.97 -15.06
CA ASN A 52 -10.87 -19.69 -14.69
C ASN A 52 -10.31 -18.99 -15.94
N PRO A 53 -10.92 -17.90 -16.42
CA PRO A 53 -10.47 -17.21 -17.62
C PRO A 53 -9.08 -16.60 -17.50
N PHE A 54 -8.52 -16.51 -16.28
CA PHE A 54 -7.19 -15.96 -16.00
C PHE A 54 -6.15 -17.03 -15.65
N GLY A 55 -6.55 -18.30 -15.55
CA GLY A 55 -5.67 -19.41 -15.16
C GLY A 55 -5.25 -19.37 -13.67
N SER A 56 -4.32 -20.25 -13.30
CA SER A 56 -3.76 -20.35 -11.95
C SER A 56 -2.77 -19.22 -11.59
N GLU A 57 -2.48 -18.33 -12.53
CA GLU A 57 -1.46 -17.28 -12.39
C GLU A 57 -2.05 -15.92 -11.99
N LEU A 58 -3.37 -15.85 -11.72
CA LEU A 58 -4.01 -14.62 -11.28
C LEU A 58 -3.46 -14.17 -9.92
N VAL A 59 -2.95 -12.95 -9.87
CA VAL A 59 -2.46 -12.35 -8.64
C VAL A 59 -3.62 -11.86 -7.78
N SER A 60 -3.64 -12.24 -6.51
CA SER A 60 -4.66 -11.85 -5.55
C SER A 60 -4.72 -10.35 -5.38
N GLY A 61 -5.93 -9.76 -5.41
CA GLY A 61 -6.11 -8.33 -5.18
C GLY A 61 -5.59 -7.88 -3.81
N PHE A 62 -5.72 -8.70 -2.78
CA PHE A 62 -5.19 -8.39 -1.45
C PHE A 62 -3.66 -8.44 -1.39
N LEU A 63 -2.99 -9.27 -2.20
CA LEU A 63 -1.53 -9.16 -2.38
C LEU A 63 -1.18 -7.80 -2.97
N LEU A 64 -1.86 -7.36 -4.03
CA LEU A 64 -1.64 -6.06 -4.65
C LEU A 64 -1.85 -4.92 -3.65
N LEU A 65 -2.90 -5.00 -2.83
CA LEU A 65 -3.17 -4.02 -1.78
C LEU A 65 -2.05 -3.99 -0.72
N SER A 66 -1.55 -5.14 -0.29
CA SER A 66 -0.48 -5.24 0.70
C SER A 66 0.84 -4.64 0.21
N LEU A 67 1.09 -4.65 -1.11
CA LEU A 67 2.29 -4.05 -1.72
C LEU A 67 2.35 -2.52 -1.58
N LEU A 68 1.26 -1.84 -1.24
CA LEU A 68 1.29 -0.41 -0.94
C LEU A 68 2.30 -0.10 0.18
N VAL A 69 2.39 -0.96 1.20
CA VAL A 69 3.37 -0.80 2.28
C VAL A 69 4.80 -0.83 1.74
N HIS A 70 5.10 -1.76 0.82
CA HIS A 70 6.41 -1.85 0.18
C HIS A 70 6.75 -0.58 -0.60
N PHE A 71 5.84 -0.13 -1.48
CA PHE A 71 6.06 1.05 -2.31
C PHE A 71 6.26 2.31 -1.46
N HIS A 72 5.44 2.52 -0.44
CA HIS A 72 5.56 3.67 0.44
C HIS A 72 6.83 3.65 1.29
N LYS A 73 7.28 2.47 1.74
CA LYS A 73 8.55 2.37 2.47
C LYS A 73 9.78 2.62 1.58
N LYS A 74 9.70 2.23 0.31
CA LYS A 74 10.82 2.36 -0.62
C LYS A 74 10.91 3.75 -1.26
N HIS A 75 9.77 4.36 -1.59
CA HIS A 75 9.70 5.58 -2.40
C HIS A 75 9.03 6.76 -1.69
N GLY A 76 8.29 6.50 -0.62
CA GLY A 76 7.61 7.52 0.16
C GLY A 76 8.55 8.30 1.08
N ALA A 77 8.04 9.37 1.67
CA ALA A 77 8.77 10.14 2.66
C ALA A 77 8.99 9.30 3.93
N THR A 78 10.22 9.30 4.42
CA THR A 78 10.53 8.70 5.73
C THR A 78 9.91 9.57 6.83
N PRO A 79 9.12 9.00 7.76
CA PRO A 79 8.64 9.74 8.90
C PRO A 79 9.81 10.33 9.72
N ALA A 80 9.57 11.46 10.38
CA ALA A 80 10.56 12.02 11.29
C ALA A 80 10.98 10.96 12.34
N PRO A 81 12.24 10.97 12.81
CA PRO A 81 12.77 9.92 13.69
C PRO A 81 11.97 9.70 14.99
N ASN A 82 11.26 10.73 15.44
CA ASN A 82 10.40 10.70 16.62
C ASN A 82 8.98 10.21 16.35
N LEU A 83 8.66 9.85 15.10
CA LEU A 83 7.36 9.31 14.71
C LEU A 83 7.48 7.84 14.31
N TYR A 84 6.38 7.13 14.41
CA TYR A 84 6.19 5.82 13.80
C TYR A 84 4.88 5.81 13.01
N ALA A 85 4.86 5.00 11.96
CA ALA A 85 3.72 4.87 11.08
C ALA A 85 2.93 3.59 11.40
N LEU A 86 1.62 3.73 11.51
CA LEU A 86 0.68 2.62 11.66
C LEU A 86 -0.28 2.58 10.48
N ASN A 87 -0.59 1.39 10.01
CA ASN A 87 -1.69 1.19 9.08
C ASN A 87 -2.98 1.44 9.84
N TYR A 88 -3.71 2.50 9.48
CA TYR A 88 -4.98 2.83 10.12
C TYR A 88 -6.16 2.22 9.38
N GLY A 89 -6.14 2.28 8.05
CA GLY A 89 -7.20 1.74 7.23
C GLY A 89 -7.01 2.00 5.75
N VAL A 90 -7.96 1.53 4.98
CA VAL A 90 -8.07 1.77 3.55
C VAL A 90 -9.50 2.08 3.19
N ASP A 91 -9.69 3.07 2.32
CA ASP A 91 -10.97 3.45 1.78
C ASP A 91 -10.97 3.34 0.25
N ARG A 92 -12.14 3.23 -0.34
CA ARG A 92 -12.35 3.29 -1.79
C ARG A 92 -11.46 2.32 -2.59
N VAL A 93 -11.19 1.14 -2.04
CA VAL A 93 -10.45 0.10 -2.75
C VAL A 93 -11.27 -0.44 -3.89
N ARG A 94 -10.68 -0.46 -5.09
CA ARG A 94 -11.27 -1.07 -6.29
C ARG A 94 -10.18 -1.79 -7.06
N PHE A 95 -10.40 -3.07 -7.34
CA PHE A 95 -9.59 -3.86 -8.26
C PHE A 95 -10.24 -3.73 -9.64
N LEU A 96 -9.52 -3.12 -10.58
CA LEU A 96 -10.08 -2.64 -11.84
C LEU A 96 -9.67 -3.49 -13.05
N ALA A 97 -8.48 -4.08 -12.98
CA ALA A 97 -7.96 -4.99 -13.98
C ALA A 97 -7.20 -6.14 -13.31
N PRO A 98 -7.26 -7.36 -13.86
CA PRO A 98 -6.47 -8.49 -13.36
C PRO A 98 -4.98 -8.24 -13.57
N VAL A 99 -4.18 -8.80 -12.67
CA VAL A 99 -2.72 -8.90 -12.80
C VAL A 99 -2.37 -10.38 -12.86
N ILE A 100 -1.56 -10.75 -13.82
CA ILE A 100 -1.08 -12.12 -14.00
C ILE A 100 0.38 -12.19 -13.52
N ALA A 101 0.75 -13.29 -12.88
CA ALA A 101 2.12 -13.51 -12.45
C ALA A 101 3.12 -13.30 -13.59
N GLY A 102 4.27 -12.70 -13.29
CA GLY A 102 5.26 -12.25 -14.27
C GLY A 102 5.03 -10.84 -14.81
N GLN A 103 3.84 -10.26 -14.64
CA GLN A 103 3.63 -8.86 -15.00
C GLN A 103 4.31 -7.92 -14.02
N ARG A 104 4.64 -6.71 -14.51
CA ARG A 104 5.24 -5.65 -13.70
C ARG A 104 4.19 -4.62 -13.33
N VAL A 105 4.20 -4.22 -12.07
CA VAL A 105 3.33 -3.17 -11.53
C VAL A 105 4.16 -2.02 -10.97
N ARG A 106 3.58 -0.83 -10.91
CA ARG A 106 4.14 0.31 -10.15
C ARG A 106 3.05 1.07 -9.44
N CYS A 107 3.41 1.75 -8.37
CA CYS A 107 2.50 2.57 -7.59
C CYS A 107 2.76 4.06 -7.84
N ARG A 108 1.70 4.79 -8.16
CA ARG A 108 1.66 6.25 -8.12
C ARG A 108 0.86 6.66 -6.90
N ALA A 109 1.44 7.49 -6.04
CA ALA A 109 0.81 7.96 -4.81
C ALA A 109 0.66 9.48 -4.81
N VAL A 110 -0.55 9.96 -4.49
CA VAL A 110 -0.88 11.38 -4.32
C VAL A 110 -1.31 11.60 -2.87
N LEU A 111 -0.76 12.62 -2.20
CA LEU A 111 -1.22 13.04 -0.88
C LEU A 111 -2.57 13.75 -1.02
N THR A 112 -3.63 13.18 -0.45
CA THR A 112 -4.98 13.74 -0.54
C THR A 112 -5.44 14.45 0.72
N ALA A 113 -4.91 14.05 1.89
CA ALA A 113 -5.17 14.73 3.16
C ALA A 113 -4.03 14.52 4.16
N LEU A 114 -3.79 15.52 4.99
CA LEU A 114 -2.88 15.47 6.13
C LEU A 114 -3.49 16.26 7.27
N GLU A 115 -3.98 15.55 8.29
CA GLU A 115 -4.79 16.10 9.38
C GLU A 115 -4.07 15.94 10.71
N PRO A 116 -3.73 17.06 11.39
CA PRO A 116 -3.19 16.99 12.75
C PRO A 116 -4.28 16.57 13.73
N ARG A 117 -3.88 15.86 14.79
CA ARG A 117 -4.73 15.41 15.88
C ARG A 117 -4.30 16.04 17.20
N ALA A 118 -5.24 16.08 18.14
CA ALA A 118 -5.02 16.70 19.45
C ALA A 118 -3.92 16.01 20.28
N ASP A 119 -3.67 14.72 20.03
CA ASP A 119 -2.64 13.92 20.70
C ASP A 119 -1.23 14.06 20.07
N GLY A 120 -1.06 15.00 19.15
CA GLY A 120 0.20 15.22 18.43
C GLY A 120 0.46 14.24 17.31
N SER A 121 -0.46 13.32 17.02
CA SER A 121 -0.40 12.44 15.87
C SER A 121 -0.93 13.13 14.60
N TRP A 122 -0.73 12.44 13.45
CA TRP A 122 -1.19 12.90 12.15
C TRP A 122 -1.90 11.77 11.43
N ARG A 123 -3.06 12.07 10.86
CA ARG A 123 -3.75 11.20 9.92
C ARG A 123 -3.39 11.62 8.51
N CYS A 124 -2.73 10.74 7.79
CA CYS A 124 -2.29 10.95 6.40
C CYS A 124 -3.11 10.05 5.47
N THR A 125 -3.75 10.63 4.47
CA THR A 125 -4.45 9.86 3.43
C THR A 125 -3.73 10.04 2.10
N THR A 126 -3.40 8.91 1.47
CA THR A 126 -2.82 8.90 0.13
C THR A 126 -3.73 8.15 -0.82
N ARG A 127 -3.97 8.73 -2.00
CA ARG A 127 -4.58 8.01 -3.12
C ARG A 127 -3.50 7.28 -3.88
N ASN A 128 -3.68 5.97 -4.00
CA ASN A 128 -2.73 5.09 -4.65
C ASN A 128 -3.36 4.50 -5.91
N THR A 129 -2.63 4.56 -7.01
CA THR A 129 -2.98 3.95 -8.29
C THR A 129 -1.91 2.93 -8.61
N LEU A 130 -2.29 1.66 -8.72
CA LEU A 130 -1.39 0.58 -9.11
C LEU A 130 -1.55 0.34 -10.61
N GLU A 131 -0.53 0.69 -11.37
CA GLU A 131 -0.47 0.56 -12.82
C GLU A 131 0.19 -0.77 -13.21
N VAL A 132 -0.21 -1.34 -14.36
CA VAL A 132 0.39 -2.54 -14.95
C VAL A 132 1.12 -2.16 -16.23
N ALA A 133 2.33 -2.67 -16.43
CA ALA A 133 3.12 -2.35 -17.61
C ALA A 133 2.40 -2.79 -18.90
N GLY A 134 2.24 -1.86 -19.82
CA GLY A 134 1.57 -2.10 -21.11
C GLY A 134 0.04 -2.16 -21.05
N VAL A 135 -0.58 -1.88 -19.90
CA VAL A 135 -2.04 -1.88 -19.73
C VAL A 135 -2.49 -0.45 -19.36
N GLU A 136 -3.44 0.09 -20.12
CA GLU A 136 -3.95 1.46 -19.88
C GLU A 136 -4.75 1.56 -18.57
N ARG A 137 -5.60 0.56 -18.31
CA ARG A 137 -6.44 0.54 -17.11
C ARG A 137 -5.60 0.09 -15.90
N PRO A 138 -5.60 0.86 -14.79
CA PRO A 138 -4.85 0.45 -13.60
C PRO A 138 -5.42 -0.83 -13.01
N ALA A 139 -4.55 -1.63 -12.36
CA ALA A 139 -4.98 -2.83 -11.64
C ALA A 139 -5.82 -2.49 -10.42
N MET A 140 -5.44 -1.43 -9.69
CA MET A 140 -6.08 -1.08 -8.44
C MET A 140 -6.01 0.43 -8.19
N VAL A 141 -7.04 0.95 -7.55
CA VAL A 141 -7.02 2.25 -6.86
C VAL A 141 -7.43 2.03 -5.41
N ALA A 142 -6.78 2.78 -4.49
CA ALA A 142 -7.09 2.72 -3.07
C ALA A 142 -6.69 4.02 -2.37
N ASP A 143 -7.51 4.48 -1.43
CA ASP A 143 -7.10 5.51 -0.49
C ASP A 143 -6.56 4.81 0.77
N TRP A 144 -5.25 4.93 1.00
CA TRP A 144 -4.61 4.36 2.18
C TRP A 144 -4.45 5.41 3.26
N ILE A 145 -4.87 5.06 4.46
CA ILE A 145 -4.83 5.92 5.63
C ILE A 145 -3.74 5.42 6.57
N THR A 146 -2.75 6.27 6.80
CA THR A 146 -1.64 6.02 7.72
C THR A 146 -1.74 6.96 8.91
N TYR A 147 -1.50 6.44 10.09
CA TYR A 147 -1.38 7.21 11.32
C TYR A 147 0.10 7.37 11.66
N PHE A 148 0.55 8.62 11.78
CA PHE A 148 1.89 8.95 12.27
C PHE A 148 1.77 9.39 13.71
N ALA A 149 2.27 8.59 14.64
CA ALA A 149 2.19 8.85 16.06
C ALA A 149 3.57 9.14 16.69
N PRO A 150 3.66 9.98 17.72
CA PRO A 150 4.89 10.17 18.48
C PRO A 150 5.39 8.85 19.06
N ARG A 151 6.70 8.60 18.98
CA ARG A 151 7.29 7.47 19.71
C ARG A 151 7.12 7.67 21.20
N PRO A 152 6.69 6.66 21.95
CA PRO A 152 6.77 6.71 23.40
C PRO A 152 8.20 7.06 23.81
N GLY A 153 8.36 8.00 24.70
CA GLY A 153 9.67 8.23 25.33
C GLY A 153 10.20 6.94 25.94
N PRO A 154 11.50 6.83 26.26
CA PRO A 154 12.01 5.68 26.97
C PRO A 154 11.17 5.51 28.24
N THR A 155 10.43 4.41 28.30
CA THR A 155 9.71 4.04 29.53
C THR A 155 10.79 3.93 30.61
N GLU A 156 10.71 4.74 31.65
CA GLU A 156 11.50 4.49 32.85
C GLU A 156 11.13 3.08 33.31
N ALA A 157 11.98 2.13 32.93
CA ALA A 157 11.83 0.74 33.34
C ALA A 157 11.94 0.72 34.86
N GLY A 158 10.85 0.35 35.48
CA GLY A 158 10.52 0.21 36.86
C GLY A 158 11.62 0.37 37.91
N ARG A 159 11.34 1.23 38.83
CA ARG A 159 11.79 1.00 40.21
C ARG A 159 10.78 0.13 40.92
#